data_12e63bc3b917b99ba53be6cd6d911769
#
_entry.id   12e63bc3b917b99ba53be6cd6d911769
#
_cell.length_a   1.000
_cell.length_b   1.000
_cell.length_c   1.000
_cell.angle_alpha   90.00
_cell.angle_beta   90.00
_cell.angle_gamma   90.00
#
_symmetry.space_group_name_H-M   'P 1'
#
loop_
_entity.id
_entity.type
_entity.pdbx_description
1 polymer ?
#
loop_
_entity_poly.entity_id
_entity_poly.type
_entity_poly.pdbx_seq_one_letter_code
_entity_poly.pdbx_strand_id
1 'polypeptide(L)'
;MKTIRRFALALLSIAMLFTLTSCGGSNASAESQLTSKINEKLSGTGIQVSYDSKLNEKLVVYIDVYRNSGDETAAIKAAGLDPQYYAAYASTSNSTINDAAAIIAGQISAEKNTTGRVAKKIGYASAQLVNGGNVIFALVQFF
;
A
#
# COMPACT_ATOMS: atom_id res chain seq x y z
N MET A 1 9.36 -7.69 -0.56
CA MET A 1 9.38 -6.49 0.26
C MET A 1 10.49 -5.53 -0.07
N LYS A 2 11.27 -5.84 -1.07
CA LYS A 2 12.38 -4.99 -1.50
C LYS A 2 11.93 -3.62 -1.99
N THR A 3 10.73 -3.51 -2.51
CA THR A 3 10.23 -2.28 -3.11
C THR A 3 10.07 -1.15 -2.10
N ILE A 4 9.62 -1.47 -0.89
CA ILE A 4 9.34 -0.45 0.12
C ILE A 4 10.61 0.09 0.78
N ARG A 5 11.70 -0.66 0.76
CA ARG A 5 12.97 -0.26 1.35
C ARG A 5 13.47 1.07 0.86
N ARG A 6 13.29 1.31 -0.43
CA ARG A 6 13.84 2.50 -1.07
C ARG A 6 13.12 3.77 -0.65
N PHE A 7 11.89 3.63 -0.19
CA PHE A 7 11.05 4.77 0.13
C PHE A 7 11.02 5.07 1.62
N ALA A 8 11.12 4.05 2.45
CA ALA A 8 10.98 4.19 3.88
C ALA A 8 12.02 5.13 4.49
N LEU A 9 13.23 5.11 3.99
CA LEU A 9 14.31 5.97 4.50
C LEU A 9 14.09 7.45 4.24
N ALA A 10 13.24 7.78 3.28
CA ALA A 10 12.96 9.16 2.92
C ALA A 10 11.73 9.73 3.62
N LEU A 11 11.09 8.96 4.48
CA LEU A 11 9.84 9.37 5.09
C LEU A 11 10.08 10.33 6.25
N LEU A 12 9.35 11.42 6.27
CA LEU A 12 9.32 12.36 7.39
C LEU A 12 8.28 11.96 8.41
N SER A 13 7.08 11.69 7.95
CA SER A 13 5.97 11.40 8.83
C SER A 13 4.99 10.48 8.13
N ILE A 14 4.21 9.80 8.93
CA ILE A 14 3.12 8.98 8.43
C ILE A 14 1.86 9.77 8.59
N ALA A 15 1.19 10.04 7.50
CA ALA A 15 -0.15 10.59 7.54
C ALA A 15 -1.11 9.46 7.89
N MET A 16 -2.04 9.76 8.78
CA MET A 16 -3.07 8.80 9.14
C MET A 16 -4.03 8.67 7.98
N LEU A 17 -3.53 8.19 6.89
CA LEU A 17 -4.35 7.87 5.79
C LEU A 17 -4.95 9.01 5.08
N PHE A 18 -5.74 8.63 4.32
CA PHE A 18 -6.62 9.33 3.47
C PHE A 18 -7.70 10.00 4.29
N THR A 19 -7.35 11.08 4.92
CA THR A 19 -8.35 11.93 5.54
C THR A 19 -9.18 12.64 4.48
N LEU A 20 -8.74 12.52 3.24
CA LEU A 20 -9.42 13.16 2.15
C LEU A 20 -10.65 12.36 1.79
N THR A 21 -11.76 12.87 2.22
CA THR A 21 -13.00 12.44 1.62
C THR A 21 -13.12 13.08 0.27
N SER A 22 -13.64 12.37 -0.68
CA SER A 22 -13.86 12.96 -1.97
C SER A 22 -14.86 14.10 -1.84
N CYS A 23 -14.50 15.21 -2.42
CA CYS A 23 -15.39 16.34 -2.52
C CYS A 23 -16.55 16.03 -3.44
N GLY A 24 -17.64 16.74 -3.30
CA GLY A 24 -18.72 16.64 -4.25
C GLY A 24 -19.78 15.62 -3.91
N GLY A 25 -19.93 15.26 -2.67
CA GLY A 25 -21.03 14.41 -2.22
C GLY A 25 -20.83 12.92 -2.41
N SER A 26 -19.66 12.48 -2.84
CA SER A 26 -19.36 11.07 -2.85
C SER A 26 -19.13 10.61 -1.42
N ASN A 27 -19.76 9.49 -1.05
CA ASN A 27 -19.57 8.89 0.27
C ASN A 27 -18.42 7.89 0.30
N ALA A 28 -17.73 7.68 -0.83
CA ALA A 28 -16.63 6.74 -0.88
C ALA A 28 -15.39 7.36 -0.27
N SER A 29 -14.73 6.64 0.64
CA SER A 29 -13.45 7.03 1.17
C SER A 29 -12.37 6.93 0.10
N ALA A 30 -11.21 7.55 0.34
CA ALA A 30 -10.08 7.43 -0.57
C ALA A 30 -9.62 5.97 -0.71
N GLU A 31 -9.66 5.22 0.38
CA GLU A 31 -9.31 3.79 0.36
C GLU A 31 -10.27 2.99 -0.52
N SER A 32 -11.56 3.30 -0.43
CA SER A 32 -12.57 2.64 -1.25
C SER A 32 -12.39 2.98 -2.73
N GLN A 33 -12.14 4.24 -3.03
CA GLN A 33 -11.86 4.67 -4.41
C GLN A 33 -10.61 4.01 -4.96
N LEU A 34 -9.54 3.95 -4.18
CA LEU A 34 -8.29 3.35 -4.58
C LEU A 34 -8.47 1.85 -4.84
N THR A 35 -9.19 1.16 -3.95
CA THR A 35 -9.48 -0.27 -4.11
C THR A 35 -10.30 -0.54 -5.37
N SER A 36 -11.31 0.29 -5.61
CA SER A 36 -12.13 0.19 -6.82
C SER A 36 -11.29 0.38 -8.09
N LYS A 37 -10.41 1.36 -8.10
CA LYS A 37 -9.53 1.61 -9.23
C LYS A 37 -8.52 0.49 -9.44
N ILE A 38 -7.98 -0.06 -8.37
CA ILE A 38 -7.07 -1.21 -8.44
C ILE A 38 -7.80 -2.41 -9.07
N ASN A 39 -9.00 -2.72 -8.61
CA ASN A 39 -9.79 -3.82 -9.14
C ASN A 39 -10.16 -3.61 -10.61
N GLU A 40 -10.44 -2.37 -10.99
CA GLU A 40 -10.68 -2.02 -12.38
C GLU A 40 -9.46 -2.35 -13.25
N LYS A 41 -8.27 -2.02 -12.78
CA LYS A 41 -7.03 -2.29 -13.51
C LYS A 41 -6.61 -3.76 -13.47
N LEU A 42 -7.09 -4.51 -12.48
CA LEU A 42 -6.86 -5.94 -12.38
C LEU A 42 -7.91 -6.77 -13.13
N SER A 43 -8.90 -6.14 -13.75
CA SER A 43 -9.91 -6.86 -14.52
C SER A 43 -9.24 -7.68 -15.62
N GLY A 44 -9.73 -8.90 -15.82
CA GLY A 44 -9.12 -9.84 -16.76
C GLY A 44 -7.95 -10.67 -16.21
N THR A 45 -7.44 -10.34 -15.02
CA THR A 45 -6.34 -11.10 -14.41
C THR A 45 -6.84 -12.22 -13.48
N GLY A 46 -8.11 -12.20 -13.11
CA GLY A 46 -8.67 -13.11 -12.12
C GLY A 46 -8.38 -12.71 -10.68
N ILE A 47 -7.79 -11.52 -10.47
CA ILE A 47 -7.49 -11.01 -9.14
C ILE A 47 -8.52 -9.95 -8.77
N GLN A 48 -9.03 -10.05 -7.55
CA GLN A 48 -9.88 -9.02 -6.96
C GLN A 48 -9.52 -8.88 -5.48
N VAL A 49 -9.22 -7.66 -5.07
CA VAL A 49 -8.84 -7.37 -3.68
C VAL A 49 -9.99 -6.70 -2.95
N SER A 50 -10.09 -6.99 -1.65
CA SER A 50 -11.03 -6.36 -0.74
C SER A 50 -10.28 -5.48 0.25
N TYR A 51 -10.79 -4.29 0.50
CA TYR A 51 -10.19 -3.39 1.48
C TYR A 51 -10.36 -3.97 2.90
N ASP A 52 -9.28 -3.92 3.69
CA ASP A 52 -9.28 -4.34 5.09
C ASP A 52 -8.53 -3.30 5.92
N SER A 53 -9.27 -2.59 6.75
CA SER A 53 -8.69 -1.52 7.58
C SER A 53 -7.65 -2.03 8.59
N LYS A 54 -7.68 -3.31 8.95
CA LYS A 54 -6.67 -3.89 9.84
C LYS A 54 -5.29 -3.88 9.19
N LEU A 55 -5.24 -3.97 7.88
CA LEU A 55 -3.97 -3.89 7.15
C LEU A 55 -3.40 -2.48 7.17
N ASN A 56 -4.25 -1.46 7.26
CA ASN A 56 -3.78 -0.08 7.44
C ASN A 56 -2.96 0.05 8.72
N GLU A 57 -3.46 -0.50 9.81
CA GLU A 57 -2.79 -0.44 11.11
C GLU A 57 -1.43 -1.14 11.06
N LYS A 58 -1.39 -2.32 10.46
CA LYS A 58 -0.14 -3.06 10.30
C LYS A 58 0.87 -2.30 9.45
N LEU A 59 0.39 -1.68 8.38
CA LEU A 59 1.25 -0.93 7.47
C LEU A 59 1.85 0.30 8.16
N VAL A 60 1.05 1.02 8.95
CA VAL A 60 1.54 2.17 9.72
C VAL A 60 2.66 1.75 10.67
N VAL A 61 2.47 0.64 11.39
CA VAL A 61 3.50 0.11 12.29
C VAL A 61 4.77 -0.25 11.52
N TYR A 62 4.61 -0.93 10.39
CA TYR A 62 5.73 -1.32 9.54
C TYR A 62 6.55 -0.09 9.10
N ILE A 63 5.86 0.91 8.57
CA ILE A 63 6.51 2.13 8.05
C ILE A 63 7.22 2.87 9.19
N ASP A 64 6.55 3.00 10.33
CA ASP A 64 7.10 3.70 11.48
C ASP A 64 8.39 3.05 12.01
N VAL A 65 8.36 1.75 12.20
CA VAL A 65 9.54 1.02 12.69
C VAL A 65 10.66 1.06 11.66
N TYR A 66 10.35 0.89 10.40
CA TYR A 66 11.36 0.96 9.36
C TYR A 66 11.99 2.36 9.28
N ARG A 67 11.17 3.39 9.35
CA ARG A 67 11.66 4.77 9.32
C ARG A 67 12.62 5.06 10.45
N ASN A 68 12.31 4.57 11.65
CA ASN A 68 13.09 4.86 12.84
C ASN A 68 14.33 3.98 12.98
N SER A 69 14.30 2.76 12.49
CA SER A 69 15.39 1.80 12.67
C SER A 69 16.19 1.49 11.41
N GLY A 70 15.61 1.70 10.25
CA GLY A 70 16.21 1.25 8.99
C GLY A 70 16.25 -0.27 8.83
N ASP A 71 15.62 -1.01 9.74
CA ASP A 71 15.67 -2.47 9.77
C ASP A 71 14.34 -3.05 9.34
N GLU A 72 14.31 -3.61 8.13
CA GLU A 72 13.11 -4.22 7.56
C GLU A 72 12.63 -5.43 8.38
N THR A 73 13.56 -6.23 8.87
CA THR A 73 13.21 -7.41 9.65
C THR A 73 12.50 -7.03 10.94
N ALA A 74 12.99 -5.99 11.62
CA ALA A 74 12.34 -5.47 12.82
C ALA A 74 10.95 -4.92 12.49
N ALA A 75 10.81 -4.23 11.37
CA ALA A 75 9.53 -3.67 10.93
C ALA A 75 8.51 -4.77 10.62
N ILE A 76 8.92 -5.81 9.93
CA ILE A 76 8.08 -6.97 9.61
C ILE A 76 7.59 -7.62 10.91
N LYS A 77 8.50 -7.85 11.84
CA LYS A 77 8.19 -8.48 13.11
C LYS A 77 7.25 -7.62 13.95
N ALA A 78 7.53 -6.33 14.05
CA ALA A 78 6.71 -5.40 14.84
C ALA A 78 5.28 -5.30 14.29
N ALA A 79 5.12 -5.35 12.98
CA ALA A 79 3.81 -5.29 12.33
C ALA A 79 3.09 -6.64 12.32
N GLY A 80 3.74 -7.71 12.75
CA GLY A 80 3.14 -9.05 12.75
C GLY A 80 2.91 -9.58 11.34
N LEU A 81 3.83 -9.30 10.42
CA LEU A 81 3.72 -9.69 9.02
C LEU A 81 4.57 -10.92 8.73
N ASP A 82 4.00 -11.84 7.96
CA ASP A 82 4.74 -12.97 7.41
C ASP A 82 4.99 -12.70 5.93
N PRO A 83 6.25 -12.57 5.50
CA PRO A 83 6.56 -12.26 4.10
C PRO A 83 6.01 -13.28 3.10
N GLN A 84 5.67 -14.47 3.56
CA GLN A 84 5.05 -15.48 2.70
C GLN A 84 3.64 -15.05 2.26
N TYR A 85 2.94 -14.30 3.11
CA TYR A 85 1.54 -13.94 2.88
C TYR A 85 1.31 -12.46 2.66
N TYR A 86 2.32 -11.62 2.85
CA TYR A 86 2.17 -10.17 2.77
C TYR A 86 3.26 -9.56 1.89
N ALA A 87 2.89 -8.50 1.19
CA ALA A 87 3.85 -7.65 0.50
C ALA A 87 3.40 -6.19 0.60
N ALA A 88 4.37 -5.30 0.69
CA ALA A 88 4.11 -3.87 0.73
C ALA A 88 4.60 -3.22 -0.57
N TYR A 89 3.79 -2.34 -1.11
CA TYR A 89 4.07 -1.62 -2.34
C TYR A 89 3.95 -0.12 -2.13
N ALA A 90 4.58 0.64 -2.98
CA ALA A 90 4.54 2.10 -2.89
C ALA A 90 4.29 2.71 -4.26
N SER A 91 3.52 3.79 -4.27
CA SER A 91 3.36 4.63 -5.46
C SER A 91 4.58 5.51 -5.64
N THR A 92 4.63 6.21 -6.76
CA THR A 92 5.59 7.30 -6.92
C THR A 92 5.16 8.52 -6.12
N SER A 93 6.08 9.44 -5.92
CA SER A 93 5.81 10.68 -5.21
C SER A 93 4.72 11.50 -5.91
N ASN A 94 3.80 12.03 -5.11
CA ASN A 94 2.69 12.89 -5.59
C ASN A 94 1.78 12.25 -6.64
N SER A 95 1.63 10.93 -6.59
CA SER A 95 0.71 10.23 -7.47
C SER A 95 -0.74 10.58 -7.15
N THR A 96 -1.55 10.69 -8.20
CA THR A 96 -3.00 10.73 -8.05
C THR A 96 -3.50 9.34 -7.62
N ILE A 97 -4.76 9.26 -7.18
CA ILE A 97 -5.38 7.97 -6.86
C ILE A 97 -5.32 7.03 -8.07
N ASN A 98 -5.60 7.54 -9.24
CA ASN A 98 -5.57 6.73 -10.46
C ASN A 98 -4.15 6.22 -10.78
N ASP A 99 -3.15 7.08 -10.66
CA ASP A 99 -1.75 6.69 -10.90
C ASP A 99 -1.25 5.70 -9.86
N ALA A 100 -1.56 5.92 -8.60
CA ALA A 100 -1.22 5.00 -7.51
C ALA A 100 -1.87 3.63 -7.73
N ALA A 101 -3.14 3.62 -8.14
CA ALA A 101 -3.86 2.39 -8.43
C ALA A 101 -3.19 1.61 -9.58
N ALA A 102 -2.76 2.30 -10.62
CA ALA A 102 -2.08 1.67 -11.75
C ALA A 102 -0.76 1.01 -11.31
N ILE A 103 0.03 1.71 -10.51
CA ILE A 103 1.31 1.20 -10.01
C ILE A 103 1.10 -0.01 -9.11
N ILE A 104 0.19 0.09 -8.16
CA ILE A 104 -0.08 -0.98 -7.20
C ILE A 104 -0.67 -2.20 -7.92
N ALA A 105 -1.63 -2.00 -8.81
CA ALA A 105 -2.21 -3.10 -9.59
C ALA A 105 -1.16 -3.80 -10.45
N GLY A 106 -0.25 -3.04 -11.05
CA GLY A 106 0.86 -3.60 -11.82
C GLY A 106 1.77 -4.49 -10.97
N GLN A 107 2.06 -4.06 -9.75
CA GLN A 107 2.88 -4.83 -8.81
C GLN A 107 2.16 -6.11 -8.35
N ILE A 108 0.87 -6.03 -8.06
CA ILE A 108 0.05 -7.19 -7.70
C ILE A 108 0.01 -8.21 -8.84
N SER A 109 -0.17 -7.74 -10.05
CA SER A 109 -0.19 -8.61 -11.24
C SER A 109 1.17 -9.26 -11.47
N ALA A 110 2.25 -8.49 -11.33
CA ALA A 110 3.62 -9.01 -11.46
C ALA A 110 3.92 -10.08 -10.42
N GLU A 111 3.43 -9.91 -9.19
CA GLU A 111 3.60 -10.90 -8.14
C GLU A 111 2.92 -12.22 -8.50
N LYS A 112 1.71 -12.17 -9.02
CA LYS A 112 1.01 -13.37 -9.49
C LYS A 112 1.79 -14.06 -10.60
N ASN A 113 2.31 -13.30 -11.54
CA ASN A 113 3.04 -13.85 -12.69
C ASN A 113 4.39 -14.45 -12.28
N THR A 114 5.01 -13.90 -11.23
CA THR A 114 6.35 -14.33 -10.79
C THR A 114 6.28 -15.48 -9.77
N THR A 115 5.38 -15.39 -8.80
CA THR A 115 5.32 -16.34 -7.68
C THR A 115 4.06 -17.18 -7.65
N GLY A 116 3.04 -16.83 -8.42
CA GLY A 116 1.74 -17.46 -8.38
C GLY A 116 0.84 -17.01 -7.24
N ARG A 117 1.32 -16.11 -6.37
CA ARG A 117 0.52 -15.63 -5.25
C ARG A 117 -0.60 -14.72 -5.73
N VAL A 118 -1.80 -14.92 -5.19
CA VAL A 118 -2.99 -14.18 -5.57
C VAL A 118 -3.40 -13.25 -4.43
N ALA A 119 -3.46 -11.95 -4.69
CA ALA A 119 -3.87 -10.97 -3.71
C ALA A 119 -5.34 -11.11 -3.37
N LYS A 120 -5.67 -10.99 -2.08
CA LYS A 120 -7.04 -11.10 -1.57
C LYS A 120 -7.49 -9.86 -0.81
N LYS A 121 -6.62 -9.29 0.03
CA LYS A 121 -6.95 -8.14 0.86
C LYS A 121 -5.89 -7.06 0.72
N ILE A 122 -6.30 -5.82 0.92
CA ILE A 122 -5.42 -4.67 0.78
C ILE A 122 -5.75 -3.60 1.82
N GLY A 123 -4.70 -2.99 2.35
CA GLY A 123 -4.81 -1.82 3.20
C GLY A 123 -3.84 -0.76 2.72
N TYR A 124 -3.96 0.45 3.25
CA TYR A 124 -3.20 1.60 2.77
C TYR A 124 -2.68 2.47 3.90
N ALA A 125 -1.64 3.22 3.58
CA ALA A 125 -1.18 4.34 4.37
C ALA A 125 -0.54 5.35 3.43
N SER A 126 -0.52 6.60 3.82
CA SER A 126 0.24 7.62 3.09
C SER A 126 1.33 8.18 3.98
N ALA A 127 2.41 8.60 3.37
CA ALA A 127 3.53 9.15 4.10
C ALA A 127 4.12 10.33 3.34
N GLN A 128 4.62 11.30 4.09
CA GLN A 128 5.26 12.47 3.53
C GLN A 128 6.76 12.23 3.43
N LEU A 129 7.32 12.56 2.28
CA LEU A 129 8.75 12.45 2.03
C LEU A 129 9.49 13.69 2.57
N VAL A 130 10.78 13.56 2.72
CA VAL A 130 11.66 14.64 3.18
C VAL A 130 11.54 15.87 2.29
N ASN A 131 11.32 15.67 0.99
CA ASN A 131 11.18 16.77 0.03
C ASN A 131 9.77 17.38 -0.03
N GLY A 132 8.86 16.94 0.86
CA GLY A 132 7.49 17.42 0.91
C GLY A 132 6.51 16.67 0.03
N GLY A 133 6.96 15.72 -0.77
CA GLY A 133 6.07 14.89 -1.58
C GLY A 133 5.36 13.82 -0.76
N ASN A 134 4.24 13.34 -1.27
CA ASN A 134 3.47 12.26 -0.62
C ASN A 134 3.58 10.96 -1.41
N VAL A 135 3.64 9.85 -0.68
CA VAL A 135 3.64 8.50 -1.27
C VAL A 135 2.51 7.70 -0.64
N ILE A 136 1.81 6.98 -1.47
CA ILE A 136 0.77 6.04 -1.02
C ILE A 136 1.40 4.66 -0.94
N PHE A 137 1.28 4.04 0.23
CA PHE A 137 1.71 2.67 0.45
C PHE A 137 0.51 1.75 0.49
N ALA A 138 0.69 0.54 0.03
CA ALA A 138 -0.31 -0.50 0.11
C ALA A 138 0.30 -1.75 0.75
N LEU A 139 -0.43 -2.36 1.66
CA LEU A 139 -0.09 -3.67 2.22
C LEU A 139 -1.09 -4.67 1.66
N VAL A 140 -0.58 -5.70 1.00
CA VAL A 140 -1.40 -6.70 0.32
C VAL A 140 -1.22 -8.04 1.01
N GLN A 141 -2.33 -8.70 1.28
CA GLN A 141 -2.35 -10.06 1.80
C GLN A 141 -2.69 -11.02 0.67
N PHE A 142 -1.90 -12.07 0.56
CA PHE A 142 -2.04 -13.12 -0.45
C PHE A 142 -2.51 -14.42 0.20
N PHE A 143 -3.14 -15.23 -0.60
CA PHE A 143 -3.55 -16.58 -0.22
C PHE A 143 -3.14 -17.59 -1.28
#